data_da93f16c50ae4856fcf589910f8e056c
#
_entry.id   da93f16c50ae4856fcf589910f8e056c
#
_cell.length_a   1.000
_cell.length_b   1.000
_cell.length_c   1.000
_cell.angle_alpha   90.00
_cell.angle_beta   90.00
_cell.angle_gamma   90.00
#
_symmetry.space_group_name_H-M   'P 1'
#
loop_
_entity.id
_entity.type
_entity.pdbx_description
1 polymer ?
#
loop_
_entity_poly.entity_id
_entity_poly.type
_entity_poly.pdbx_seq_one_letter_code
_entity_poly.pdbx_strand_id
1 'polypeptide(L)'
;MQSSTRTLVTLATGALLGFLVAVGGDVRASRDSGALTALAPPTQVGALPWRGIGHAVGHDGLLREVLERVKREYVEPVDEDKLIAHAVRGLVSGLDPYSAYLDSNEYEEMRVSTTGSYPGVGIEVAPAVDAIRVVRPFEQSPAARAGLRAGDLVVSIDGESVGSNVEAAITRMRGPAGSAVRLSVRRGGEALPLEFLLRRAQVDVHSVVAVRLTPQIGYLKISHFSATTAQDFRRALDSLRLAATPKLAGLVIDLRNNPGGLLEAGVAVADLLLESGTIVTADGRAQDARFKMTAEPGDLLAGAPVVVLVNGASASAAEILAGALQDNGRALLVGRRTFGKGSVQTVMPLSQGRAIKLTTSHYFTPSGRSIDGRGIDPDVLLEGAD
;
A
#
# COMPACT_ATOMS: atom_id res chain seq x y z
N MET A 1 19.33 3.78 38.28
CA MET A 1 18.82 2.62 37.53
C MET A 1 17.92 3.18 36.45
N GLN A 2 18.45 3.33 35.25
CA GLN A 2 17.71 3.85 34.08
C GLN A 2 17.15 2.66 33.29
N SER A 3 15.83 2.58 33.19
CA SER A 3 15.15 1.63 32.32
C SER A 3 15.01 2.25 30.93
N SER A 4 15.78 1.76 29.95
CA SER A 4 15.65 2.13 28.55
C SER A 4 14.45 1.41 27.95
N THR A 5 13.39 2.16 27.67
CA THR A 5 12.23 1.70 26.90
C THR A 5 12.65 1.57 25.44
N ARG A 6 12.84 0.35 24.95
CA ARG A 6 13.05 0.07 23.53
C ARG A 6 11.72 0.07 22.83
N THR A 7 11.48 1.12 22.04
CA THR A 7 10.36 1.19 21.09
C THR A 7 10.55 0.12 20.00
N LEU A 8 9.73 -0.91 20.04
CA LEU A 8 9.65 -1.92 18.99
C LEU A 8 8.83 -1.34 17.83
N VAL A 9 9.50 -0.84 16.81
CA VAL A 9 8.86 -0.49 15.53
C VAL A 9 8.64 -1.79 14.78
N THR A 10 7.42 -2.29 14.80
CA THR A 10 7.00 -3.43 13.98
C THR A 10 6.69 -2.90 12.58
N LEU A 11 7.68 -2.93 11.69
CA LEU A 11 7.48 -2.72 10.26
C LEU A 11 6.87 -3.99 9.68
N ALA A 12 5.56 -3.99 9.48
CA ALA A 12 4.89 -4.95 8.59
C ALA A 12 5.22 -4.54 7.16
N THR A 13 6.31 -5.06 6.62
CA THR A 13 6.68 -4.87 5.22
C THR A 13 5.99 -5.92 4.34
N GLY A 14 4.68 -5.76 4.16
CA GLY A 14 4.09 -6.03 2.86
C GLY A 14 4.36 -4.77 2.05
N ALA A 15 4.84 -4.90 0.81
CA ALA A 15 5.24 -3.83 -0.07
C ALA A 15 4.28 -2.63 -0.04
N LEU A 16 4.55 -1.66 0.79
CA LEU A 16 3.94 -0.35 0.82
C LEU A 16 5.03 0.62 0.41
N LEU A 17 4.90 1.11 -0.80
CA LEU A 17 5.63 2.24 -1.34
C LEU A 17 5.77 3.32 -0.26
N GLY A 18 7.02 3.66 0.04
CA GLY A 18 7.36 4.71 0.96
C GLY A 18 6.76 6.04 0.56
N PHE A 19 5.93 6.59 1.41
CA PHE A 19 5.63 8.00 1.42
C PHE A 19 6.81 8.70 2.11
N LEU A 20 7.72 9.27 1.33
CA LEU A 20 8.63 10.30 1.82
C LEU A 20 7.82 11.58 2.00
N VAL A 21 7.39 11.85 3.21
CA VAL A 21 6.97 13.19 3.63
C VAL A 21 8.25 14.00 3.76
N ALA A 22 8.54 14.85 2.78
CA ALA A 22 9.53 15.90 2.93
C ALA A 22 9.00 16.91 3.95
N VAL A 23 9.51 16.84 5.18
CA VAL A 23 9.34 17.90 6.16
C VAL A 23 10.17 19.09 5.66
N GLY A 24 9.46 20.15 5.21
CA GLY A 24 10.05 21.43 4.84
C GLY A 24 10.74 22.06 6.04
N GLY A 25 12.07 22.04 6.04
CA GLY A 25 12.85 22.85 6.95
C GLY A 25 12.89 24.30 6.46
N ASP A 26 12.43 25.21 7.28
CA ASP A 26 12.58 26.67 7.09
C ASP A 26 14.05 27.06 6.95
N VAL A 27 14.48 27.37 5.74
CA VAL A 27 15.75 28.04 5.52
C VAL A 27 15.54 29.55 5.64
N ARG A 28 15.85 30.10 6.80
CA ARG A 28 16.00 31.54 6.99
C ARG A 28 17.19 32.04 6.16
N ALA A 29 16.91 32.75 5.09
CA ALA A 29 17.91 33.46 4.34
C ALA A 29 18.46 34.66 5.17
N SER A 30 19.70 34.55 5.56
CA SER A 30 20.49 35.67 6.08
C SER A 30 20.85 36.59 4.91
N ARG A 31 20.44 37.86 4.99
CA ARG A 31 20.88 38.93 4.05
C ARG A 31 22.25 39.43 4.52
N ASP A 32 23.29 39.04 3.80
CA ASP A 32 24.55 39.76 3.82
C ASP A 32 24.77 40.43 2.47
N SER A 33 24.90 41.77 2.55
CA SER A 33 25.13 42.66 1.44
C SER A 33 26.60 42.63 1.06
N GLY A 34 26.96 41.84 0.07
CA GLY A 34 28.31 41.84 -0.55
C GLY A 34 28.24 42.37 -1.98
N ALA A 35 29.04 43.39 -2.29
CA ALA A 35 29.09 44.11 -3.53
C ALA A 35 29.28 43.20 -4.75
N LEU A 36 28.35 43.27 -5.72
CA LEU A 36 28.45 42.63 -7.02
C LEU A 36 29.34 43.50 -7.93
N THR A 37 30.55 43.01 -8.19
CA THR A 37 31.41 43.50 -9.27
C THR A 37 30.77 43.07 -10.59
N ALA A 38 30.44 44.06 -11.44
CA ALA A 38 29.85 43.84 -12.74
C ALA A 38 30.82 43.08 -13.66
N LEU A 39 30.47 41.84 -13.99
CA LEU A 39 31.07 41.09 -15.10
C LEU A 39 30.42 41.55 -16.41
N ALA A 40 31.24 41.90 -17.41
CA ALA A 40 30.79 42.27 -18.73
C ALA A 40 29.96 41.17 -19.40
N PRO A 41 28.98 41.51 -20.26
CA PRO A 41 28.15 40.53 -20.95
C PRO A 41 28.99 39.67 -21.89
N PRO A 42 28.72 38.37 -22.01
CA PRO A 42 29.41 37.50 -22.96
C PRO A 42 29.10 37.97 -24.39
N THR A 43 30.16 38.09 -25.18
CA THR A 43 30.16 38.36 -26.62
C THR A 43 29.17 37.46 -27.34
N GLN A 44 28.35 38.05 -28.19
CA GLN A 44 27.38 37.40 -29.06
C GLN A 44 28.01 36.22 -29.80
N VAL A 45 27.64 35.01 -29.42
CA VAL A 45 27.83 33.83 -30.27
C VAL A 45 26.82 33.95 -31.40
N GLY A 46 27.34 34.04 -32.64
CA GLY A 46 26.55 34.29 -33.84
C GLY A 46 25.34 33.38 -33.95
N ALA A 47 24.18 34.00 -34.08
CA ALA A 47 22.92 33.29 -34.35
C ALA A 47 23.04 32.60 -35.71
N LEU A 48 23.15 31.28 -35.70
CA LEU A 48 22.92 30.49 -36.91
C LEU A 48 21.48 30.75 -37.39
N PRO A 49 21.28 30.98 -38.69
CA PRO A 49 19.93 31.30 -39.19
C PRO A 49 18.99 30.13 -38.99
N TRP A 50 17.99 30.33 -38.14
CA TRP A 50 16.85 29.44 -38.00
C TRP A 50 16.09 29.38 -39.31
N ARG A 51 16.34 28.38 -40.14
CA ARG A 51 15.41 28.03 -41.20
C ARG A 51 14.20 27.36 -40.54
N GLY A 52 13.17 28.16 -40.35
CA GLY A 52 11.89 27.72 -39.85
C GLY A 52 11.31 26.61 -40.74
N ILE A 53 11.15 25.43 -40.18
CA ILE A 53 10.16 24.46 -40.66
C ILE A 53 8.88 24.84 -39.93
N GLY A 54 8.14 25.78 -40.54
CA GLY A 54 6.80 26.13 -40.11
C GLY A 54 5.82 25.03 -40.48
N HIS A 55 5.81 23.95 -39.69
CA HIS A 55 4.64 23.10 -39.60
C HIS A 55 4.12 23.29 -38.18
N ALA A 56 2.82 23.51 -38.06
CA ALA A 56 2.13 23.45 -36.79
C ALA A 56 2.38 22.02 -36.25
N VAL A 57 3.44 21.90 -35.47
CA VAL A 57 3.81 20.63 -34.81
C VAL A 57 2.70 20.40 -33.78
N GLY A 58 1.82 19.45 -34.01
CA GLY A 58 0.87 19.02 -33.02
C GLY A 58 1.62 18.63 -31.73
N HIS A 59 0.92 18.57 -30.60
CA HIS A 59 1.56 18.29 -29.31
C HIS A 59 2.46 17.03 -29.33
N ASP A 60 2.13 16.03 -30.16
CA ASP A 60 2.96 14.83 -30.40
C ASP A 60 4.31 15.14 -31.04
N GLY A 61 4.36 16.19 -31.90
CA GLY A 61 5.60 16.63 -32.55
C GLY A 61 6.56 17.31 -31.59
N LEU A 62 6.08 18.06 -30.61
CA LEU A 62 6.93 18.71 -29.61
C LEU A 62 7.67 17.69 -28.75
N LEU A 63 6.97 16.67 -28.26
CA LEU A 63 7.59 15.62 -27.45
C LEU A 63 8.68 14.88 -28.24
N ARG A 64 8.42 14.56 -29.50
CA ARG A 64 9.39 13.93 -30.39
C ARG A 64 10.59 14.83 -30.66
N GLU A 65 10.37 16.10 -30.93
CA GLU A 65 11.46 17.08 -31.16
C GLU A 65 12.38 17.16 -29.94
N VAL A 66 11.80 17.25 -28.72
CA VAL A 66 12.57 17.30 -27.48
C VAL A 66 13.37 16.02 -27.29
N LEU A 67 12.74 14.84 -27.50
CA LEU A 67 13.39 13.54 -27.38
C LEU A 67 14.61 13.42 -28.31
N GLU A 68 14.42 13.74 -29.60
CA GLU A 68 15.51 13.69 -30.60
C GLU A 68 16.64 14.67 -30.29
N ARG A 69 16.32 15.86 -29.77
CA ARG A 69 17.30 16.84 -29.35
C ARG A 69 18.10 16.38 -28.15
N VAL A 70 17.43 15.83 -27.12
CA VAL A 70 18.11 15.28 -25.94
C VAL A 70 19.02 14.12 -26.31
N LYS A 71 18.56 13.18 -27.14
CA LYS A 71 19.41 12.07 -27.63
C LYS A 71 20.64 12.50 -28.38
N ARG A 72 20.57 13.61 -29.14
CA ARG A 72 21.65 14.11 -29.97
C ARG A 72 22.62 15.02 -29.20
N GLU A 73 22.11 15.85 -28.28
CA GLU A 73 22.88 16.97 -27.73
C GLU A 73 23.24 16.81 -26.24
N TYR A 74 22.62 15.84 -25.51
CA TYR A 74 22.98 15.63 -24.13
C TYR A 74 24.39 15.06 -24.00
N VAL A 75 25.12 15.49 -22.95
CA VAL A 75 26.55 15.21 -22.74
C VAL A 75 26.87 13.70 -22.61
N GLU A 76 25.91 12.90 -22.14
CA GLU A 76 26.07 11.46 -21.99
C GLU A 76 25.07 10.70 -22.86
N PRO A 77 25.36 9.45 -23.31
CA PRO A 77 24.40 8.61 -23.99
C PRO A 77 23.17 8.37 -23.10
N VAL A 78 21.98 8.53 -23.65
CA VAL A 78 20.72 8.33 -22.93
C VAL A 78 19.93 7.16 -23.52
N ASP A 79 19.26 6.45 -22.63
CA ASP A 79 18.33 5.37 -22.97
C ASP A 79 16.96 5.99 -23.30
N GLU A 80 16.48 5.76 -24.51
CA GLU A 80 15.22 6.30 -24.99
C GLU A 80 14.03 5.80 -24.19
N ASP A 81 14.00 4.50 -23.84
CA ASP A 81 12.91 3.91 -23.06
C ASP A 81 12.81 4.53 -21.66
N LYS A 82 13.95 4.83 -21.05
CA LYS A 82 14.00 5.56 -19.76
C LYS A 82 13.50 6.99 -19.89
N LEU A 83 13.88 7.70 -20.97
CA LEU A 83 13.39 9.05 -21.21
C LEU A 83 11.88 9.09 -21.39
N ILE A 84 11.33 8.17 -22.18
CA ILE A 84 9.88 8.05 -22.39
C ILE A 84 9.18 7.71 -21.06
N ALA A 85 9.71 6.76 -20.29
CA ALA A 85 9.15 6.41 -18.99
C ALA A 85 9.12 7.61 -18.03
N HIS A 86 10.19 8.41 -17.99
CA HIS A 86 10.27 9.64 -17.19
C HIS A 86 9.25 10.69 -17.66
N ALA A 87 9.10 10.88 -18.97
CA ALA A 87 8.13 11.82 -19.53
C ALA A 87 6.68 11.42 -19.19
N VAL A 88 6.34 10.14 -19.34
CA VAL A 88 5.01 9.62 -18.98
C VAL A 88 4.77 9.72 -17.48
N ARG A 89 5.77 9.38 -16.66
CA ARG A 89 5.71 9.52 -15.20
C ARG A 89 5.44 10.97 -14.79
N GLY A 90 6.17 11.93 -15.40
CA GLY A 90 5.96 13.36 -15.17
C GLY A 90 4.58 13.85 -15.57
N LEU A 91 4.05 13.38 -16.71
CA LEU A 91 2.72 13.72 -17.19
C LEU A 91 1.62 13.26 -16.21
N VAL A 92 1.73 12.03 -15.70
CA VAL A 92 0.72 11.45 -14.80
C VAL A 92 0.84 12.01 -13.39
N SER A 93 2.06 12.17 -12.86
CA SER A 93 2.29 12.73 -11.53
C SER A 93 1.92 14.21 -11.40
N GLY A 94 1.79 14.92 -12.53
CA GLY A 94 1.32 16.30 -12.57
C GLY A 94 -0.20 16.46 -12.34
N LEU A 95 -0.97 15.37 -12.27
CA LEU A 95 -2.42 15.42 -12.13
C LEU A 95 -2.84 15.53 -10.65
N ASP A 96 -2.34 14.67 -9.80
CA ASP A 96 -2.63 14.59 -8.37
C ASP A 96 -1.61 13.67 -7.65
N PRO A 97 -1.58 13.65 -6.28
CA PRO A 97 -0.63 12.84 -5.53
C PRO A 97 -0.82 11.32 -5.63
N TYR A 98 -1.94 10.85 -6.16
CA TYR A 98 -2.32 9.43 -6.17
C TYR A 98 -2.24 8.81 -7.55
N SER A 99 -2.33 9.61 -8.61
CA SER A 99 -2.14 9.17 -9.98
C SER A 99 -0.68 8.87 -10.26
N ALA A 100 -0.40 7.73 -10.90
CA ALA A 100 0.95 7.27 -11.17
C ALA A 100 1.05 6.45 -12.45
N TYR A 101 2.17 6.57 -13.14
CA TYR A 101 2.61 5.57 -14.10
C TYR A 101 3.33 4.45 -13.33
N LEU A 102 3.00 3.22 -13.67
CA LEU A 102 3.59 2.01 -13.10
C LEU A 102 4.38 1.28 -14.17
N ASP A 103 5.65 1.06 -13.93
CA ASP A 103 6.43 0.12 -14.75
C ASP A 103 6.00 -1.34 -14.49
N SER A 104 6.62 -2.30 -15.16
CA SER A 104 6.23 -3.70 -15.05
C SER A 104 6.40 -4.28 -13.64
N ASN A 105 7.43 -3.84 -12.93
CA ASN A 105 7.68 -4.30 -11.55
C ASN A 105 6.69 -3.66 -10.57
N GLU A 106 6.53 -2.34 -10.64
CA GLU A 106 5.58 -1.58 -9.83
C GLU A 106 4.13 -2.07 -10.03
N TYR A 107 3.76 -2.39 -11.28
CA TYR A 107 2.43 -2.94 -11.57
C TYR A 107 2.24 -4.34 -11.01
N GLU A 108 3.24 -5.22 -11.12
CA GLU A 108 3.16 -6.56 -10.54
C GLU A 108 3.13 -6.51 -9.00
N GLU A 109 3.92 -5.64 -8.36
CA GLU A 109 3.86 -5.44 -6.91
C GLU A 109 2.47 -4.96 -6.45
N MET A 110 1.88 -4.03 -7.19
CA MET A 110 0.53 -3.58 -6.91
C MET A 110 -0.49 -4.71 -7.10
N ARG A 111 -0.38 -5.52 -8.16
CA ARG A 111 -1.23 -6.70 -8.35
C ARG A 111 -1.14 -7.66 -7.18
N VAL A 112 0.07 -7.96 -6.72
CA VAL A 112 0.31 -8.84 -5.58
C VAL A 112 -0.35 -8.30 -4.32
N SER A 113 -0.18 -7.01 -4.02
CA SER A 113 -0.79 -6.40 -2.83
C SER A 113 -2.33 -6.39 -2.90
N THR A 114 -2.87 -6.26 -4.10
CA THR A 114 -4.31 -6.22 -4.37
C THR A 114 -4.94 -7.61 -4.29
N THR A 115 -4.29 -8.63 -4.85
CA THR A 115 -4.81 -10.01 -4.81
C THR A 115 -4.74 -10.64 -3.43
N GLY A 116 -3.84 -10.16 -2.56
CA GLY A 116 -3.60 -10.75 -1.24
C GLY A 116 -2.83 -12.09 -1.32
N SER A 117 -2.26 -12.40 -2.47
CA SER A 117 -1.46 -13.60 -2.65
C SER A 117 -0.33 -13.37 -3.66
N TYR A 118 0.78 -14.08 -3.50
CA TYR A 118 1.94 -13.97 -4.37
C TYR A 118 2.69 -15.29 -4.51
N PRO A 119 3.33 -15.56 -5.65
CA PRO A 119 4.18 -16.73 -5.81
C PRO A 119 5.54 -16.52 -5.14
N GLY A 120 5.86 -17.35 -4.13
CA GLY A 120 7.09 -17.23 -3.36
C GLY A 120 7.26 -18.33 -2.32
N VAL A 121 8.14 -18.08 -1.34
CA VAL A 121 8.45 -19.03 -0.26
C VAL A 121 7.57 -18.85 0.98
N GLY A 122 6.98 -17.66 1.18
CA GLY A 122 6.05 -17.38 2.27
C GLY A 122 6.71 -17.16 3.62
N ILE A 123 7.52 -16.11 3.73
CA ILE A 123 8.09 -15.62 4.98
C ILE A 123 7.92 -14.11 5.10
N GLU A 124 7.65 -13.66 6.31
CA GLU A 124 7.78 -12.26 6.69
C GLU A 124 9.21 -12.03 7.17
N VAL A 125 9.85 -10.97 6.69
CA VAL A 125 11.26 -10.72 6.93
C VAL A 125 11.54 -9.30 7.43
N ALA A 126 12.65 -9.14 8.12
CA ALA A 126 13.18 -7.85 8.58
C ALA A 126 14.68 -7.77 8.33
N PRO A 127 15.27 -6.56 8.24
CA PRO A 127 16.72 -6.42 8.09
C PRO A 127 17.46 -6.90 9.33
N ALA A 128 18.64 -7.48 9.11
CA ALA A 128 19.60 -7.85 10.16
C ALA A 128 21.02 -7.50 9.68
N VAL A 129 22.01 -7.62 10.59
CA VAL A 129 23.42 -7.39 10.22
C VAL A 129 23.87 -8.51 9.30
N ASP A 130 24.27 -8.17 8.09
CA ASP A 130 24.74 -9.08 7.03
C ASP A 130 23.81 -10.27 6.74
N ALA A 131 22.50 -10.11 6.98
CA ALA A 131 21.50 -11.14 6.81
C ALA A 131 20.09 -10.54 6.75
N ILE A 132 19.12 -11.37 6.39
CA ILE A 132 17.68 -11.07 6.48
C ILE A 132 17.08 -11.98 7.55
N ARG A 133 16.43 -11.39 8.56
CA ARG A 133 15.79 -12.13 9.64
C ARG A 133 14.40 -12.58 9.25
N VAL A 134 14.09 -13.83 9.44
CA VAL A 134 12.71 -14.36 9.38
C VAL A 134 11.96 -13.89 10.63
N VAL A 135 10.97 -13.05 10.45
CA VAL A 135 10.04 -12.63 11.52
C VAL A 135 9.11 -13.79 11.84
N ARG A 136 8.50 -14.36 10.78
CA ARG A 136 7.72 -15.60 10.85
C ARG A 136 7.54 -16.20 9.45
N PRO A 137 7.43 -17.52 9.31
CA PRO A 137 6.87 -18.13 8.11
C PRO A 137 5.34 -17.98 8.14
N PHE A 138 4.72 -17.77 6.96
CA PHE A 138 3.25 -17.81 6.84
C PHE A 138 2.75 -19.23 6.98
N GLU A 139 1.58 -19.38 7.58
CA GLU A 139 0.95 -20.71 7.72
C GLU A 139 0.76 -21.37 6.36
N GLN A 140 0.98 -22.67 6.30
CA GLN A 140 0.86 -23.49 5.08
C GLN A 140 1.75 -23.05 3.91
N SER A 141 2.71 -22.14 4.12
CA SER A 141 3.68 -21.74 3.09
C SER A 141 4.74 -22.80 2.83
N PRO A 142 5.46 -22.75 1.68
CA PRO A 142 6.64 -23.58 1.45
C PRO A 142 7.67 -23.52 2.58
N ALA A 143 7.91 -22.32 3.12
CA ALA A 143 8.85 -22.09 4.21
C ALA A 143 8.42 -22.76 5.52
N ALA A 144 7.13 -22.63 5.87
CA ALA A 144 6.59 -23.29 7.07
C ALA A 144 6.66 -24.81 6.97
N ARG A 145 6.28 -25.38 5.82
CA ARG A 145 6.36 -26.83 5.57
C ARG A 145 7.79 -27.36 5.60
N ALA A 146 8.75 -26.55 5.19
CA ALA A 146 10.18 -26.92 5.23
C ALA A 146 10.81 -26.75 6.62
N GLY A 147 10.10 -26.16 7.59
CA GLY A 147 10.58 -25.99 8.96
C GLY A 147 11.43 -24.73 9.19
N LEU A 148 11.31 -23.69 8.37
CA LEU A 148 11.82 -22.37 8.72
C LEU A 148 11.09 -21.86 9.97
N ARG A 149 11.79 -21.06 10.78
CA ARG A 149 11.28 -20.58 12.07
C ARG A 149 11.52 -19.09 12.24
N ALA A 150 10.72 -18.47 13.11
CA ALA A 150 10.98 -17.11 13.56
C ALA A 150 12.38 -17.02 14.20
N GLY A 151 13.12 -15.96 13.87
CA GLY A 151 14.48 -15.74 14.33
C GLY A 151 15.58 -16.33 13.43
N ASP A 152 15.26 -17.15 12.45
CA ASP A 152 16.21 -17.62 11.43
C ASP A 152 16.82 -16.43 10.67
N LEU A 153 18.09 -16.52 10.34
CA LEU A 153 18.81 -15.51 9.57
C LEU A 153 19.16 -16.08 8.18
N VAL A 154 18.48 -15.61 7.15
CA VAL A 154 18.81 -15.94 5.76
C VAL A 154 20.11 -15.22 5.40
N VAL A 155 21.16 -15.94 5.09
CA VAL A 155 22.50 -15.43 4.78
C VAL A 155 22.81 -15.49 3.29
N SER A 156 22.23 -16.47 2.57
CA SER A 156 22.33 -16.51 1.10
C SER A 156 21.06 -17.05 0.45
N ILE A 157 20.87 -16.67 -0.81
CA ILE A 157 19.80 -17.14 -1.69
C ILE A 157 20.46 -17.60 -2.99
N ASP A 158 20.23 -18.86 -3.38
CA ASP A 158 20.85 -19.51 -4.56
C ASP A 158 22.38 -19.37 -4.61
N GLY A 159 23.02 -19.43 -3.43
CA GLY A 159 24.47 -19.35 -3.27
C GLY A 159 25.06 -17.94 -3.20
N GLU A 160 24.25 -16.90 -3.42
CA GLU A 160 24.71 -15.51 -3.31
C GLU A 160 24.29 -14.89 -1.98
N SER A 161 25.20 -14.15 -1.33
CA SER A 161 24.92 -13.42 -0.09
C SER A 161 23.80 -12.41 -0.26
N VAL A 162 22.94 -12.27 0.76
CA VAL A 162 21.81 -11.32 0.74
C VAL A 162 22.16 -9.98 1.36
N GLY A 163 23.18 -9.90 2.23
CA GLY A 163 23.45 -8.69 3.00
C GLY A 163 22.24 -8.25 3.83
N SER A 164 22.07 -6.94 4.02
CA SER A 164 20.95 -6.34 4.76
C SER A 164 19.85 -5.79 3.86
N ASN A 165 19.96 -5.95 2.52
CA ASN A 165 18.97 -5.43 1.57
C ASN A 165 17.74 -6.35 1.49
N VAL A 166 16.69 -5.99 2.23
CA VAL A 166 15.43 -6.74 2.32
C VAL A 166 14.71 -6.82 0.98
N GLU A 167 14.66 -5.73 0.23
CA GLU A 167 13.93 -5.65 -1.04
C GLU A 167 14.54 -6.58 -2.10
N ALA A 168 15.86 -6.54 -2.26
CA ALA A 168 16.58 -7.46 -3.15
C ALA A 168 16.38 -8.92 -2.74
N ALA A 169 16.40 -9.23 -1.44
CA ALA A 169 16.15 -10.57 -0.93
C ALA A 169 14.70 -11.03 -1.22
N ILE A 170 13.71 -10.16 -1.01
CA ILE A 170 12.30 -10.46 -1.32
C ILE A 170 12.14 -10.77 -2.82
N THR A 171 12.71 -9.95 -3.70
CA THR A 171 12.65 -10.15 -5.15
C THR A 171 13.22 -11.52 -5.53
N ARG A 172 14.34 -11.93 -4.94
CA ARG A 172 14.97 -13.23 -5.22
C ARG A 172 14.21 -14.42 -4.64
N MET A 173 13.49 -14.23 -3.52
CA MET A 173 12.63 -15.26 -2.92
C MET A 173 11.30 -15.42 -3.65
N ARG A 174 10.83 -14.40 -4.39
CA ARG A 174 9.69 -14.46 -5.31
C ARG A 174 10.10 -15.17 -6.61
N GLY A 175 9.12 -15.53 -7.42
CA GLY A 175 9.32 -16.13 -8.73
C GLY A 175 8.21 -17.10 -9.08
N PRO A 176 8.21 -17.66 -10.31
CA PRO A 176 7.12 -18.51 -10.80
C PRO A 176 6.81 -19.67 -9.85
N ALA A 177 5.52 -19.93 -9.60
CA ALA A 177 5.08 -21.07 -8.81
C ALA A 177 5.65 -22.37 -9.37
N GLY A 178 6.12 -23.26 -8.49
CA GLY A 178 6.81 -24.53 -8.86
C GLY A 178 8.32 -24.40 -9.07
N SER A 179 8.87 -23.19 -9.28
CA SER A 179 10.31 -22.99 -9.37
C SER A 179 11.01 -23.23 -8.03
N ALA A 180 12.25 -23.68 -8.06
CA ALA A 180 13.04 -23.91 -6.86
C ALA A 180 13.82 -22.65 -6.45
N VAL A 181 14.09 -22.51 -5.15
CA VAL A 181 15.02 -21.56 -4.57
C VAL A 181 15.73 -22.21 -3.38
N ARG A 182 17.01 -21.98 -3.26
CA ARG A 182 17.82 -22.47 -2.14
C ARG A 182 18.09 -21.32 -1.17
N LEU A 183 17.76 -21.53 0.10
CA LEU A 183 18.08 -20.60 1.17
C LEU A 183 19.12 -21.24 2.09
N SER A 184 20.23 -20.52 2.35
CA SER A 184 21.16 -20.86 3.42
C SER A 184 20.81 -20.01 4.64
N VAL A 185 20.59 -20.66 5.77
CA VAL A 185 19.99 -20.06 6.96
C VAL A 185 20.83 -20.34 8.19
N ARG A 186 21.21 -19.30 8.92
CA ARG A 186 21.85 -19.40 10.21
C ARG A 186 20.78 -19.41 11.31
N ARG A 187 20.76 -20.47 12.11
CA ARG A 187 19.84 -20.62 13.25
C ARG A 187 20.63 -20.65 14.54
N GLY A 188 20.16 -19.97 15.57
CA GLY A 188 20.80 -19.99 16.89
C GLY A 188 20.90 -21.41 17.44
N GLY A 189 22.10 -21.78 17.91
CA GLY A 189 22.41 -23.13 18.42
C GLY A 189 22.97 -24.13 17.40
N GLU A 190 22.91 -23.79 16.09
CA GLU A 190 23.50 -24.62 15.03
C GLU A 190 24.92 -24.12 14.68
N ALA A 191 25.87 -25.07 14.55
CA ALA A 191 27.26 -24.72 14.22
C ALA A 191 27.46 -24.35 12.73
N LEU A 192 26.64 -24.88 11.84
CA LEU A 192 26.68 -24.67 10.40
C LEU A 192 25.36 -24.12 9.90
N PRO A 193 25.34 -23.33 8.80
CA PRO A 193 24.12 -22.93 8.16
C PRO A 193 23.28 -24.14 7.71
N LEU A 194 21.97 -24.02 7.87
CA LEU A 194 21.00 -25.00 7.39
C LEU A 194 20.62 -24.67 5.94
N GLU A 195 20.58 -25.68 5.08
CA GLU A 195 20.18 -25.52 3.69
C GLU A 195 18.72 -25.93 3.50
N PHE A 196 17.92 -25.01 2.93
CA PHE A 196 16.53 -25.23 2.60
C PHE A 196 16.35 -25.14 1.08
N LEU A 197 15.97 -26.23 0.43
CA LEU A 197 15.53 -26.22 -0.95
C LEU A 197 14.01 -26.12 -0.98
N LEU A 198 13.51 -24.93 -1.34
CA LEU A 198 12.08 -24.61 -1.35
C LEU A 198 11.54 -24.59 -2.77
N ARG A 199 10.30 -25.07 -2.96
CA ARG A 199 9.54 -24.83 -4.19
C ARG A 199 8.58 -23.68 -3.94
N ARG A 200 8.70 -22.62 -4.75
CA ARG A 200 7.79 -21.46 -4.68
C ARG A 200 6.36 -21.92 -4.95
N ALA A 201 5.43 -21.42 -4.20
CA ALA A 201 4.00 -21.68 -4.37
C ALA A 201 3.22 -20.38 -4.23
N GLN A 202 1.95 -20.39 -4.60
CA GLN A 202 1.05 -19.30 -4.25
C GLN A 202 0.95 -19.25 -2.72
N VAL A 203 1.25 -18.09 -2.15
CA VAL A 203 1.23 -17.82 -0.72
C VAL A 203 0.16 -16.79 -0.45
N ASP A 204 -0.81 -17.13 0.38
CA ASP A 204 -1.87 -16.21 0.80
C ASP A 204 -1.39 -15.39 1.99
N VAL A 205 -1.60 -14.07 1.91
CA VAL A 205 -1.30 -13.12 2.99
C VAL A 205 -2.63 -12.73 3.64
N HIS A 206 -2.90 -13.31 4.80
CA HIS A 206 -4.11 -12.97 5.52
C HIS A 206 -4.03 -11.57 6.12
N SER A 207 -5.00 -10.73 5.76
CA SER A 207 -5.12 -9.35 6.24
C SER A 207 -5.92 -9.22 7.53
N VAL A 208 -6.54 -10.32 8.01
CA VAL A 208 -7.42 -10.33 9.18
C VAL A 208 -6.84 -11.20 10.28
N VAL A 209 -6.76 -10.63 11.48
CA VAL A 209 -6.38 -11.34 12.71
C VAL A 209 -7.52 -11.29 13.69
N ALA A 210 -7.89 -12.45 14.26
CA ALA A 210 -8.96 -12.59 15.24
C ALA A 210 -8.42 -12.90 16.63
N VAL A 211 -8.96 -12.22 17.64
CA VAL A 211 -8.67 -12.49 19.05
C VAL A 211 -9.99 -12.45 19.84
N ARG A 212 -10.16 -13.35 20.78
CA ARG A 212 -11.26 -13.29 21.74
C ARG A 212 -10.81 -12.49 22.97
N LEU A 213 -11.35 -11.29 23.16
CA LEU A 213 -11.02 -10.44 24.31
C LEU A 213 -11.65 -10.96 25.60
N THR A 214 -12.91 -11.39 25.51
CA THR A 214 -13.65 -12.05 26.60
C THR A 214 -14.45 -13.23 26.02
N PRO A 215 -15.09 -14.08 26.83
CA PRO A 215 -15.95 -15.14 26.29
C PRO A 215 -17.05 -14.68 25.34
N GLN A 216 -17.41 -13.38 25.36
CA GLN A 216 -18.52 -12.83 24.58
C GLN A 216 -18.11 -11.65 23.66
N ILE A 217 -16.87 -11.16 23.75
CA ILE A 217 -16.39 -10.02 22.94
C ILE A 217 -15.28 -10.50 22.02
N GLY A 218 -15.52 -10.34 20.72
CA GLY A 218 -14.53 -10.58 19.67
C GLY A 218 -13.73 -9.31 19.32
N TYR A 219 -12.54 -9.52 18.79
CA TYR A 219 -11.68 -8.48 18.21
C TYR A 219 -11.17 -8.98 16.86
N LEU A 220 -11.33 -8.16 15.83
CA LEU A 220 -10.82 -8.39 14.49
C LEU A 220 -9.97 -7.21 14.05
N LYS A 221 -8.69 -7.44 13.78
CA LYS A 221 -7.82 -6.43 13.16
C LYS A 221 -7.76 -6.67 11.66
N ILE A 222 -7.99 -5.63 10.88
CA ILE A 222 -7.79 -5.63 9.43
C ILE A 222 -6.58 -4.75 9.13
N SER A 223 -5.50 -5.34 8.61
CA SER A 223 -4.25 -4.62 8.32
C SER A 223 -4.29 -3.87 6.98
N HIS A 224 -4.97 -4.40 5.99
CA HIS A 224 -5.19 -3.84 4.65
C HIS A 224 -6.35 -4.56 3.98
N PHE A 225 -6.82 -4.04 2.83
CA PHE A 225 -7.91 -4.64 2.07
C PHE A 225 -7.39 -5.26 0.77
N SER A 226 -7.49 -6.58 0.66
CA SER A 226 -7.16 -7.39 -0.52
C SER A 226 -8.37 -8.20 -0.98
N ALA A 227 -8.26 -8.91 -2.10
CA ALA A 227 -9.35 -9.73 -2.63
C ALA A 227 -9.83 -10.82 -1.65
N THR A 228 -8.98 -11.27 -0.72
CA THR A 228 -9.32 -12.31 0.26
C THR A 228 -9.90 -11.76 1.55
N THR A 229 -9.81 -10.44 1.81
CA THR A 229 -10.12 -9.84 3.12
C THR A 229 -11.55 -10.13 3.60
N ALA A 230 -12.55 -10.00 2.74
CA ALA A 230 -13.94 -10.24 3.13
C ALA A 230 -14.18 -11.72 3.53
N GLN A 231 -13.57 -12.65 2.81
CA GLN A 231 -13.62 -14.08 3.14
C GLN A 231 -12.89 -14.38 4.45
N ASP A 232 -11.70 -13.80 4.65
CA ASP A 232 -10.93 -13.95 5.89
C ASP A 232 -11.70 -13.38 7.08
N PHE A 233 -12.32 -12.20 6.90
CA PHE A 233 -13.16 -11.57 7.92
C PHE A 233 -14.34 -12.46 8.29
N ARG A 234 -15.07 -12.99 7.31
CA ARG A 234 -16.19 -13.92 7.54
C ARG A 234 -15.74 -15.15 8.31
N ARG A 235 -14.66 -15.81 7.87
CA ARG A 235 -14.12 -17.01 8.57
C ARG A 235 -13.71 -16.70 10.00
N ALA A 236 -13.03 -15.59 10.21
CA ALA A 236 -12.57 -15.13 11.51
C ALA A 236 -13.76 -14.82 12.46
N LEU A 237 -14.79 -14.14 11.95
CA LEU A 237 -16.00 -13.82 12.68
C LEU A 237 -16.78 -15.10 13.04
N ASP A 238 -16.95 -16.05 12.11
CA ASP A 238 -17.61 -17.32 12.36
C ASP A 238 -16.88 -18.13 13.44
N SER A 239 -15.55 -18.16 13.41
CA SER A 239 -14.74 -18.78 14.48
C SER A 239 -14.99 -18.13 15.85
N LEU A 240 -15.07 -16.81 15.93
CA LEU A 240 -15.39 -16.10 17.18
C LEU A 240 -16.80 -16.38 17.66
N ARG A 241 -17.79 -16.47 16.75
CA ARG A 241 -19.19 -16.78 17.07
C ARG A 241 -19.34 -18.20 17.61
N LEU A 242 -18.67 -19.18 17.00
CA LEU A 242 -18.68 -20.57 17.45
C LEU A 242 -18.01 -20.76 18.81
N ALA A 243 -16.96 -19.99 19.09
CA ALA A 243 -16.22 -20.05 20.35
C ALA A 243 -16.88 -19.24 21.48
N ALA A 244 -17.88 -18.41 21.19
CA ALA A 244 -18.52 -17.55 22.18
C ALA A 244 -19.56 -18.33 23.03
N THR A 245 -19.59 -18.04 24.33
CA THR A 245 -20.54 -18.70 25.27
C THR A 245 -21.15 -17.64 26.18
N PRO A 246 -22.50 -17.49 26.21
CA PRO A 246 -23.51 -18.25 25.46
C PRO A 246 -23.58 -17.82 23.96
N LYS A 247 -23.24 -16.61 23.61
CA LYS A 247 -23.15 -16.06 22.24
C LYS A 247 -22.23 -14.82 22.19
N LEU A 248 -21.80 -14.46 21.01
CA LEU A 248 -21.04 -13.22 20.80
C LEU A 248 -21.94 -12.02 21.11
N ALA A 249 -21.54 -11.19 22.06
CA ALA A 249 -22.31 -10.04 22.55
C ALA A 249 -21.79 -8.70 21.97
N GLY A 250 -20.63 -8.70 21.32
CA GLY A 250 -20.08 -7.51 20.67
C GLY A 250 -18.79 -7.80 19.90
N LEU A 251 -18.45 -6.88 19.00
CA LEU A 251 -17.25 -6.95 18.17
C LEU A 251 -16.48 -5.63 18.19
N VAL A 252 -15.17 -5.73 18.33
CA VAL A 252 -14.23 -4.63 18.10
C VAL A 252 -13.52 -4.89 16.77
N ILE A 253 -13.60 -3.93 15.85
CA ILE A 253 -12.87 -3.94 14.57
C ILE A 253 -11.75 -2.91 14.67
N ASP A 254 -10.50 -3.34 14.48
CA ASP A 254 -9.34 -2.43 14.51
C ASP A 254 -8.86 -2.13 13.09
N LEU A 255 -9.06 -0.88 12.68
CA LEU A 255 -8.59 -0.30 11.43
C LEU A 255 -7.41 0.66 11.63
N ARG A 256 -6.84 0.74 12.82
CA ARG A 256 -5.67 1.59 13.08
C ARG A 256 -4.49 1.13 12.24
N ASN A 257 -3.82 2.09 11.61
CA ASN A 257 -2.71 1.88 10.67
C ASN A 257 -3.09 1.05 9.42
N ASN A 258 -4.37 1.05 9.05
CA ASN A 258 -4.84 0.42 7.82
C ASN A 258 -4.90 1.45 6.68
N PRO A 259 -4.00 1.41 5.68
CA PRO A 259 -3.95 2.40 4.61
C PRO A 259 -5.06 2.22 3.55
N GLY A 260 -5.94 1.24 3.73
CA GLY A 260 -6.96 0.86 2.76
C GLY A 260 -6.54 -0.35 1.90
N GLY A 261 -6.81 -0.28 0.63
CA GLY A 261 -6.60 -1.32 -0.38
C GLY A 261 -7.77 -1.37 -1.36
N LEU A 262 -8.24 -2.57 -1.72
CA LEU A 262 -9.36 -2.73 -2.62
C LEU A 262 -10.65 -2.14 -2.04
N LEU A 263 -11.29 -1.26 -2.83
CA LEU A 263 -12.58 -0.65 -2.50
C LEU A 263 -13.65 -1.74 -2.29
N GLU A 264 -13.74 -2.67 -3.22
CA GLU A 264 -14.71 -3.77 -3.20
C GLU A 264 -14.58 -4.63 -1.94
N ALA A 265 -13.36 -4.81 -1.43
CA ALA A 265 -13.14 -5.56 -0.20
C ALA A 265 -13.64 -4.80 1.04
N GLY A 266 -13.45 -3.48 1.09
CA GLY A 266 -14.02 -2.63 2.15
C GLY A 266 -15.55 -2.64 2.13
N VAL A 267 -16.13 -2.53 0.93
CA VAL A 267 -17.59 -2.65 0.72
C VAL A 267 -18.11 -4.01 1.16
N ALA A 268 -17.45 -5.10 0.73
CA ALA A 268 -17.88 -6.46 1.09
C ALA A 268 -17.81 -6.73 2.60
N VAL A 269 -16.82 -6.17 3.32
CA VAL A 269 -16.77 -6.28 4.79
C VAL A 269 -17.89 -5.45 5.44
N ALA A 270 -18.21 -4.25 4.91
CA ALA A 270 -19.34 -3.46 5.41
C ALA A 270 -20.68 -4.17 5.21
N ASP A 271 -20.86 -4.80 4.05
CA ASP A 271 -22.04 -5.59 3.70
C ASP A 271 -22.30 -6.74 4.67
N LEU A 272 -21.25 -7.43 5.13
CA LEU A 272 -21.36 -8.51 6.14
C LEU A 272 -21.94 -8.04 7.49
N LEU A 273 -21.94 -6.74 7.76
CA LEU A 273 -22.30 -6.16 9.06
C LEU A 273 -23.54 -5.26 8.99
N LEU A 274 -24.07 -5.01 7.80
CA LEU A 274 -25.24 -4.17 7.57
C LEU A 274 -26.42 -5.02 7.11
N GLU A 275 -27.61 -4.72 7.60
CA GLU A 275 -28.85 -5.33 7.13
C GLU A 275 -29.40 -4.62 5.86
N SER A 276 -29.09 -3.35 5.70
CA SER A 276 -29.51 -2.51 4.58
C SER A 276 -28.78 -1.17 4.60
N GLY A 277 -28.97 -0.38 3.58
CA GLY A 277 -28.49 1.00 3.50
C GLY A 277 -27.40 1.18 2.46
N THR A 278 -27.02 2.43 2.23
CA THR A 278 -25.89 2.76 1.35
C THR A 278 -24.58 2.48 2.05
N ILE A 279 -23.60 1.92 1.34
CA ILE A 279 -22.23 1.73 1.84
C ILE A 279 -21.35 2.89 1.37
N VAL A 280 -21.37 3.19 0.06
CA VAL A 280 -20.56 4.24 -0.55
C VAL A 280 -21.21 4.72 -1.83
N THR A 281 -21.02 6.00 -2.16
CA THR A 281 -21.30 6.54 -3.48
C THR A 281 -20.02 7.11 -4.07
N ALA A 282 -19.88 7.04 -5.39
CA ALA A 282 -18.78 7.66 -6.11
C ALA A 282 -19.29 8.52 -7.26
N ASP A 283 -18.62 9.66 -7.48
CA ASP A 283 -18.87 10.55 -8.60
C ASP A 283 -17.58 10.83 -9.35
N GLY A 284 -17.64 10.68 -10.68
CA GLY A 284 -16.53 10.88 -11.57
C GLY A 284 -16.98 11.42 -12.93
N ARG A 285 -16.02 11.79 -13.76
CA ARG A 285 -16.30 12.37 -15.06
C ARG A 285 -16.91 11.37 -16.05
N ALA A 286 -16.36 10.14 -16.07
CA ALA A 286 -16.87 9.08 -16.93
C ALA A 286 -18.12 8.42 -16.31
N GLN A 287 -18.97 7.82 -17.14
CA GLN A 287 -20.22 7.23 -16.67
C GLN A 287 -19.98 6.01 -15.78
N ASP A 288 -18.98 5.19 -16.10
CA ASP A 288 -18.54 4.03 -15.33
C ASP A 288 -17.77 4.39 -14.04
N ALA A 289 -17.38 5.66 -13.92
CA ALA A 289 -16.77 6.22 -12.72
C ALA A 289 -17.79 6.73 -11.69
N ARG A 290 -19.10 6.54 -11.96
CA ARG A 290 -20.22 6.90 -11.10
C ARG A 290 -20.92 5.64 -10.64
N PHE A 291 -20.96 5.41 -9.35
CA PHE A 291 -21.63 4.24 -8.79
C PHE A 291 -22.16 4.49 -7.39
N LYS A 292 -23.10 3.65 -7.00
CA LYS A 292 -23.63 3.57 -5.65
C LYS A 292 -23.65 2.09 -5.24
N MET A 293 -23.05 1.79 -4.09
CA MET A 293 -23.08 0.44 -3.51
C MET A 293 -23.93 0.44 -2.26
N THR A 294 -24.79 -0.56 -2.14
CA THR A 294 -25.76 -0.72 -1.04
C THR A 294 -25.57 -2.09 -0.41
N ALA A 295 -25.88 -2.19 0.87
CA ALA A 295 -25.84 -3.45 1.58
C ALA A 295 -27.02 -4.36 1.16
N GLU A 296 -26.72 -5.66 1.08
CA GLU A 296 -27.70 -6.72 0.96
C GLU A 296 -28.11 -7.21 2.37
N PRO A 297 -29.34 -7.70 2.57
CA PRO A 297 -29.77 -8.20 3.88
C PRO A 297 -28.90 -9.33 4.40
N GLY A 298 -28.44 -9.25 5.66
CA GLY A 298 -27.66 -10.33 6.24
C GLY A 298 -26.59 -9.93 7.27
N ASP A 299 -26.91 -9.02 8.20
CA ASP A 299 -25.99 -8.70 9.32
C ASP A 299 -25.59 -9.96 10.09
N LEU A 300 -24.33 -10.38 9.93
CA LEU A 300 -23.78 -11.58 10.56
C LEU A 300 -23.75 -11.51 12.09
N LEU A 301 -23.84 -10.33 12.68
CA LEU A 301 -23.88 -10.12 14.12
C LEU A 301 -25.32 -10.01 14.67
N ALA A 302 -26.34 -10.03 13.79
CA ALA A 302 -27.74 -9.91 14.17
C ALA A 302 -27.98 -8.73 15.15
N GLY A 303 -27.42 -7.56 14.84
CA GLY A 303 -27.53 -6.34 15.63
C GLY A 303 -26.65 -6.25 16.88
N ALA A 304 -25.77 -7.21 17.17
CA ALA A 304 -24.84 -7.09 18.29
C ALA A 304 -23.94 -5.85 18.13
N PRO A 305 -23.63 -5.10 19.20
CA PRO A 305 -22.83 -3.88 19.15
C PRO A 305 -21.47 -4.05 18.46
N VAL A 306 -21.10 -3.04 17.68
CA VAL A 306 -19.80 -2.96 16.99
C VAL A 306 -19.10 -1.65 17.37
N VAL A 307 -17.81 -1.75 17.68
CA VAL A 307 -16.91 -0.61 17.85
C VAL A 307 -15.82 -0.71 16.79
N VAL A 308 -15.52 0.41 16.12
CA VAL A 308 -14.44 0.49 15.14
C VAL A 308 -13.34 1.41 15.66
N LEU A 309 -12.13 0.89 15.78
CA LEU A 309 -10.96 1.66 16.19
C LEU A 309 -10.30 2.26 14.94
N VAL A 310 -10.08 3.58 14.95
CA VAL A 310 -9.48 4.33 13.84
C VAL A 310 -8.38 5.27 14.32
N ASN A 311 -7.44 5.62 13.42
CA ASN A 311 -6.44 6.67 13.66
C ASN A 311 -6.09 7.42 12.36
N GLY A 312 -5.18 8.39 12.42
CA GLY A 312 -4.75 9.19 11.27
C GLY A 312 -4.09 8.43 10.12
N ALA A 313 -3.78 7.15 10.31
CA ALA A 313 -3.29 6.26 9.26
C ALA A 313 -4.37 5.29 8.73
N SER A 314 -5.62 5.38 9.22
CA SER A 314 -6.78 4.70 8.64
C SER A 314 -7.21 5.45 7.39
N ALA A 315 -7.12 4.85 6.20
CA ALA A 315 -7.31 5.55 4.93
C ALA A 315 -8.11 4.75 3.90
N SER A 316 -8.72 5.45 2.92
CA SER A 316 -9.32 4.84 1.71
C SER A 316 -10.38 3.78 2.04
N ALA A 317 -10.21 2.50 1.64
CA ALA A 317 -11.18 1.42 1.92
C ALA A 317 -11.48 1.26 3.43
N ALA A 318 -10.53 1.58 4.32
CA ALA A 318 -10.77 1.61 5.75
C ALA A 318 -11.76 2.74 6.13
N GLU A 319 -11.68 3.89 5.46
CA GLU A 319 -12.62 4.99 5.64
C GLU A 319 -14.00 4.68 5.04
N ILE A 320 -14.05 3.93 3.94
CA ILE A 320 -15.32 3.44 3.38
C ILE A 320 -16.04 2.54 4.40
N LEU A 321 -15.35 1.55 4.96
CA LEU A 321 -15.91 0.67 5.98
C LEU A 321 -16.34 1.47 7.23
N ALA A 322 -15.46 2.31 7.75
CA ALA A 322 -15.75 3.13 8.93
C ALA A 322 -16.94 4.06 8.71
N GLY A 323 -16.95 4.81 7.60
CA GLY A 323 -18.03 5.75 7.27
C GLY A 323 -19.36 5.06 6.97
N ALA A 324 -19.31 3.88 6.32
CA ALA A 324 -20.50 3.09 6.10
C ALA A 324 -21.16 2.64 7.42
N LEU A 325 -20.36 2.11 8.35
CA LEU A 325 -20.87 1.65 9.63
C LEU A 325 -21.32 2.81 10.54
N GLN A 326 -20.60 3.95 10.53
CA GLN A 326 -20.98 5.14 11.28
C GLN A 326 -22.29 5.75 10.78
N ASP A 327 -22.37 6.07 9.48
CA ASP A 327 -23.52 6.77 8.90
C ASP A 327 -24.81 5.94 8.91
N ASN A 328 -24.70 4.61 8.88
CA ASN A 328 -25.86 3.70 9.08
C ASN A 328 -26.18 3.43 10.56
N GLY A 329 -25.48 4.07 11.51
CA GLY A 329 -25.70 3.86 12.95
C GLY A 329 -25.36 2.45 13.42
N ARG A 330 -24.54 1.72 12.66
CA ARG A 330 -24.22 0.31 12.95
C ARG A 330 -23.07 0.15 13.94
N ALA A 331 -22.13 1.08 13.96
CA ALA A 331 -20.97 1.04 14.85
C ALA A 331 -20.65 2.43 15.41
N LEU A 332 -20.00 2.43 16.59
CA LEU A 332 -19.33 3.61 17.13
C LEU A 332 -17.87 3.62 16.69
N LEU A 333 -17.42 4.73 16.11
CA LEU A 333 -16.02 4.96 15.79
C LEU A 333 -15.30 5.54 17.00
N VAL A 334 -14.17 4.95 17.36
CA VAL A 334 -13.38 5.32 18.54
C VAL A 334 -11.93 5.52 18.13
N GLY A 335 -11.31 6.61 18.56
CA GLY A 335 -9.90 6.90 18.28
C GLY A 335 -9.64 8.33 17.84
N ARG A 336 -8.97 8.50 16.70
CA ARG A 336 -8.64 9.80 16.09
C ARG A 336 -9.23 9.91 14.69
N ARG A 337 -9.34 11.15 14.20
CA ARG A 337 -9.74 11.44 12.83
C ARG A 337 -8.89 10.64 11.84
N THR A 338 -9.55 10.07 10.83
CA THR A 338 -8.91 9.28 9.77
C THR A 338 -8.12 10.17 8.79
N PHE A 339 -7.42 9.55 7.85
CA PHE A 339 -6.49 10.23 6.94
C PHE A 339 -7.16 11.22 5.98
N GLY A 340 -8.28 10.84 5.40
CA GLY A 340 -8.97 11.68 4.41
C GLY A 340 -8.59 11.39 2.97
N LYS A 341 -8.45 10.13 2.58
CA LYS A 341 -8.29 9.74 1.18
C LYS A 341 -9.66 9.41 0.58
N GLY A 342 -10.28 10.40 -0.06
CA GLY A 342 -11.63 10.32 -0.66
C GLY A 342 -11.64 10.10 -2.18
N SER A 343 -10.54 9.62 -2.77
CA SER A 343 -10.41 9.41 -4.22
C SER A 343 -10.28 7.93 -4.58
N VAL A 344 -10.90 7.54 -5.71
CA VAL A 344 -10.81 6.21 -6.31
C VAL A 344 -9.79 6.24 -7.44
N GLN A 345 -8.83 5.33 -7.39
CA GLN A 345 -7.88 5.13 -8.47
C GLN A 345 -8.26 3.90 -9.30
N THR A 346 -8.43 4.11 -10.61
CA THR A 346 -8.58 3.04 -11.58
C THR A 346 -7.23 2.70 -12.18
N VAL A 347 -6.92 1.41 -12.25
CA VAL A 347 -5.69 0.90 -12.85
C VAL A 347 -6.00 0.42 -14.25
N MET A 348 -5.32 1.02 -15.21
CA MET A 348 -5.48 0.74 -16.64
C MET A 348 -4.20 0.10 -17.18
N PRO A 349 -4.23 -1.20 -17.53
CA PRO A 349 -3.07 -1.87 -18.12
C PRO A 349 -2.64 -1.20 -19.42
N LEU A 350 -1.33 -1.13 -19.63
CA LEU A 350 -0.68 -0.70 -20.85
C LEU A 350 0.13 -1.86 -21.47
N SER A 351 0.70 -1.61 -22.64
CA SER A 351 1.61 -2.56 -23.29
C SER A 351 2.84 -2.87 -22.41
N GLN A 352 3.48 -4.01 -22.67
CA GLN A 352 4.71 -4.47 -22.01
C GLN A 352 4.60 -4.61 -20.48
N GLY A 353 3.44 -5.00 -19.97
CA GLY A 353 3.24 -5.22 -18.53
C GLY A 353 3.25 -3.95 -17.67
N ARG A 354 3.11 -2.77 -18.27
CA ARG A 354 3.02 -1.47 -17.59
C ARG A 354 1.56 -1.11 -17.30
N ALA A 355 1.33 -0.09 -16.49
CA ALA A 355 -0.02 0.43 -16.23
C ALA A 355 0.00 1.92 -15.90
N ILE A 356 -1.17 2.54 -15.99
CA ILE A 356 -1.43 3.83 -15.35
C ILE A 356 -2.47 3.63 -14.26
N LYS A 357 -2.23 4.26 -13.13
CA LYS A 357 -3.17 4.38 -12.02
C LYS A 357 -3.66 5.82 -12.01
N LEU A 358 -4.94 6.04 -12.31
CA LEU A 358 -5.53 7.37 -12.40
C LEU A 358 -6.63 7.56 -11.39
N THR A 359 -6.71 8.73 -10.79
CA THR A 359 -7.87 9.17 -10.03
C THR A 359 -9.04 9.42 -10.99
N THR A 360 -10.07 8.59 -10.89
CA THR A 360 -11.23 8.62 -11.78
C THR A 360 -12.50 9.10 -11.10
N SER A 361 -12.59 9.00 -9.77
CA SER A 361 -13.76 9.39 -8.99
C SER A 361 -13.37 9.91 -7.60
N HIS A 362 -14.27 10.69 -7.02
CA HIS A 362 -14.31 10.92 -5.58
C HIS A 362 -15.45 10.10 -4.97
N TYR A 363 -15.23 9.55 -3.78
CA TYR A 363 -16.27 8.83 -3.07
C TYR A 363 -16.75 9.59 -1.83
N PHE A 364 -17.97 9.27 -1.45
CA PHE A 364 -18.72 9.93 -0.39
C PHE A 364 -19.30 8.88 0.56
N THR A 365 -19.39 9.22 1.82
CA THR A 365 -20.05 8.37 2.81
C THR A 365 -21.56 8.27 2.51
N PRO A 366 -22.32 7.36 3.14
CA PRO A 366 -23.75 7.23 2.96
C PRO A 366 -24.54 8.55 3.14
N SER A 367 -24.11 9.40 4.07
CA SER A 367 -24.73 10.71 4.31
C SER A 367 -24.34 11.80 3.29
N GLY A 368 -23.51 11.46 2.28
CA GLY A 368 -23.03 12.38 1.25
C GLY A 368 -21.84 13.25 1.67
N ARG A 369 -21.19 12.95 2.79
CA ARG A 369 -19.99 13.68 3.22
C ARG A 369 -18.79 13.30 2.34
N SER A 370 -18.09 14.32 1.81
CA SER A 370 -16.76 14.12 1.22
C SER A 370 -15.74 13.92 2.34
N ILE A 371 -14.94 12.89 2.24
CA ILE A 371 -13.83 12.62 3.16
C ILE A 371 -12.47 13.07 2.62
N ASP A 372 -12.41 13.47 1.34
CA ASP A 372 -11.18 13.89 0.69
C ASP A 372 -10.55 15.11 1.39
N GLY A 373 -9.31 14.97 1.86
CA GLY A 373 -8.60 15.97 2.65
C GLY A 373 -9.19 16.28 4.03
N ARG A 374 -10.27 15.59 4.45
CA ARG A 374 -10.98 15.85 5.72
C ARG A 374 -10.93 14.68 6.69
N GLY A 375 -11.02 13.46 6.17
CA GLY A 375 -11.17 12.26 6.98
C GLY A 375 -12.55 12.13 7.61
N ILE A 376 -12.67 11.13 8.47
CA ILE A 376 -13.87 10.85 9.28
C ILE A 376 -13.54 11.11 10.74
N ASP A 377 -14.35 11.91 11.41
CA ASP A 377 -14.24 12.15 12.84
C ASP A 377 -14.79 10.94 13.60
N PRO A 378 -14.08 10.43 14.61
CA PRO A 378 -14.63 9.39 15.48
C PRO A 378 -15.76 9.96 16.35
N ASP A 379 -16.70 9.08 16.76
CA ASP A 379 -17.75 9.43 17.70
C ASP A 379 -17.20 9.62 19.12
N VAL A 380 -16.11 8.90 19.44
CA VAL A 380 -15.38 9.02 20.70
C VAL A 380 -13.92 9.28 20.42
N LEU A 381 -13.48 10.51 20.73
CA LEU A 381 -12.07 10.89 20.59
C LEU A 381 -11.24 10.29 21.72
N LEU A 382 -10.13 9.62 21.39
CA LEU A 382 -9.12 9.17 22.33
C LEU A 382 -7.84 9.97 22.15
N GLU A 383 -7.46 10.76 23.14
CA GLU A 383 -6.19 11.46 23.17
C GLU A 383 -5.06 10.50 23.59
N GLY A 384 -3.97 10.46 22.83
CA GLY A 384 -2.76 9.71 23.20
C GLY A 384 -2.72 8.22 22.81
N ALA A 385 -3.66 7.71 22.02
CA ALA A 385 -3.65 6.35 21.50
C ALA A 385 -3.13 6.33 20.03
N ASP A 386 -1.84 6.14 19.84
CA ASP A 386 -1.24 5.77 18.55
C ASP A 386 -0.93 4.28 18.49
#